data_cc56e8513fab5e0ab698a544de508ea9
#
_entry.id   cc56e8513fab5e0ab698a544de508ea9
#
_cell.length_a   1.000
_cell.length_b   1.000
_cell.length_c   1.000
_cell.angle_alpha   90.00
_cell.angle_beta   90.00
_cell.angle_gamma   90.00
#
_symmetry.space_group_name_H-M   'P 1'
#
loop_
_entity.id
_entity.type
_entity.pdbx_description
1 polymer ?
#
loop_
_entity_poly.entity_id
_entity_poly.type
_entity_poly.pdbx_seq_one_letter_code
_entity_poly.pdbx_strand_id
1 'polypeptide(L)'
;MPVNPLINILVVEDEPDTRELLDFTLRWNGHHVDTATNGREALALLGEHSYDVILSNLNMPGMDGEDLYRRIERGWPHLAPRVVFVTAARPNPSFRAQYGGRPVPVLTKPYTPQRLLQVIDDVVARDV
;
A
#
# COMPACT_ATOMS: atom_id res chain seq x y z
N MET A 1 16.78 20.20 1.80
CA MET A 1 16.63 19.59 3.10
C MET A 1 15.54 18.53 3.09
N PRO A 2 15.88 17.31 3.29
CA PRO A 2 14.85 16.29 3.34
C PRO A 2 13.99 16.46 4.57
N VAL A 3 12.74 16.36 4.37
CA VAL A 3 11.76 16.58 5.41
C VAL A 3 11.30 15.27 5.98
N ASN A 4 11.26 14.24 5.13
CA ASN A 4 10.73 12.94 5.51
C ASN A 4 11.80 11.88 5.44
N PRO A 5 11.82 10.96 6.39
CA PRO A 5 12.80 9.87 6.35
C PRO A 5 12.54 8.97 5.15
N LEU A 6 13.60 8.36 4.66
CA LEU A 6 13.49 7.32 3.64
C LEU A 6 12.94 6.07 4.31
N ILE A 7 12.03 5.40 3.63
CA ILE A 7 11.33 4.24 4.19
C ILE A 7 11.34 3.07 3.22
N ASN A 8 10.94 1.92 3.74
CA ASN A 8 10.80 0.70 2.96
C ASN A 8 9.32 0.53 2.58
N ILE A 9 9.07 0.44 1.29
CA ILE A 9 7.72 0.37 0.75
C ILE A 9 7.54 -0.92 -0.04
N LEU A 10 6.43 -1.61 0.20
CA LEU A 10 6.01 -2.75 -0.60
C LEU A 10 4.88 -2.30 -1.52
N VAL A 11 5.05 -2.49 -2.81
CA VAL A 11 4.04 -2.18 -3.83
C VAL A 11 3.45 -3.50 -4.32
N VAL A 12 2.15 -3.67 -4.19
CA VAL A 12 1.43 -4.85 -4.66
C VAL A 12 0.49 -4.44 -5.77
N GLU A 13 0.83 -4.80 -7.00
CA GLU A 13 0.10 -4.36 -8.17
C GLU A 13 0.27 -5.39 -9.29
N ASP A 14 -0.84 -5.90 -9.82
CA ASP A 14 -0.82 -6.90 -10.89
C ASP A 14 -0.58 -6.29 -12.27
N GLU A 15 -0.92 -5.02 -12.46
CA GLU A 15 -0.75 -4.32 -13.74
C GLU A 15 0.70 -3.86 -13.89
N PRO A 16 1.44 -4.35 -14.91
CA PRO A 16 2.88 -4.04 -15.02
C PRO A 16 3.19 -2.55 -15.14
N ASP A 17 2.42 -1.83 -15.97
CA ASP A 17 2.72 -0.41 -16.20
C ASP A 17 2.50 0.42 -14.93
N THR A 18 1.43 0.14 -14.21
CA THR A 18 1.14 0.82 -12.96
C THR A 18 2.19 0.48 -11.91
N ARG A 19 2.57 -0.80 -11.84
CA ARG A 19 3.59 -1.26 -10.90
C ARG A 19 4.93 -0.57 -11.15
N GLU A 20 5.35 -0.51 -12.41
CA GLU A 20 6.61 0.12 -12.77
C GLU A 20 6.60 1.62 -12.48
N LEU A 21 5.48 2.28 -12.73
CA LEU A 21 5.37 3.71 -12.47
C LEU A 21 5.46 4.01 -10.98
N LEU A 22 4.78 3.23 -10.16
CA LEU A 22 4.86 3.38 -8.70
C LEU A 22 6.29 3.14 -8.20
N ASP A 23 6.90 2.07 -8.67
CA ASP A 23 8.27 1.73 -8.32
C ASP A 23 9.23 2.87 -8.68
N PHE A 24 9.15 3.35 -9.92
CA PHE A 24 10.02 4.44 -10.38
C PHE A 24 9.81 5.70 -9.55
N THR A 25 8.57 6.11 -9.35
CA THR A 25 8.26 7.35 -8.63
C THR A 25 8.80 7.31 -7.20
N LEU A 26 8.61 6.19 -6.52
CA LEU A 26 9.03 6.07 -5.13
C LEU A 26 10.55 5.97 -5.01
N ARG A 27 11.18 5.23 -5.90
CA ARG A 27 12.66 5.16 -5.91
C ARG A 27 13.28 6.50 -6.27
N TRP A 28 12.66 7.23 -7.18
CA TRP A 28 13.14 8.57 -7.55
C TRP A 28 13.16 9.49 -6.32
N ASN A 29 12.24 9.29 -5.39
CA ASN A 29 12.18 10.05 -4.16
C ASN A 29 13.04 9.47 -3.04
N GLY A 30 13.86 8.47 -3.35
CA GLY A 30 14.86 7.94 -2.44
C GLY A 30 14.41 6.75 -1.60
N HIS A 31 13.16 6.34 -1.70
CA HIS A 31 12.66 5.21 -0.90
C HIS A 31 13.17 3.88 -1.41
N HIS A 32 13.25 2.92 -0.52
CA HIS A 32 13.53 1.55 -0.88
C HIS A 32 12.20 0.85 -1.22
N VAL A 33 12.13 0.22 -2.39
CA VAL A 33 10.88 -0.34 -2.90
C VAL A 33 11.06 -1.79 -3.31
N ASP A 34 10.17 -2.65 -2.82
CA ASP A 34 10.01 -3.99 -3.34
C ASP A 34 8.64 -4.07 -4.00
N THR A 35 8.51 -4.87 -5.04
CA THR A 35 7.25 -5.02 -5.75
C THR A 35 6.78 -6.47 -5.73
N ALA A 36 5.47 -6.64 -5.69
CA ALA A 36 4.81 -7.94 -5.80
C ALA A 36 3.72 -7.84 -6.85
N THR A 37 3.51 -8.89 -7.61
CA THR A 37 2.52 -8.92 -8.68
C THR A 37 1.16 -9.42 -8.21
N ASN A 38 1.10 -9.98 -7.01
CA ASN A 38 -0.14 -10.50 -6.44
C ASN A 38 0.01 -10.60 -4.92
N GLY A 39 -1.10 -10.93 -4.26
CA GLY A 39 -1.11 -11.01 -2.80
C GLY A 39 -0.22 -12.11 -2.24
N ARG A 40 -0.10 -13.21 -2.96
CA ARG A 40 0.72 -14.33 -2.52
C ARG A 40 2.19 -13.94 -2.46
N GLU A 41 2.68 -13.25 -3.50
CA GLU A 41 4.06 -12.74 -3.50
C GLU A 41 4.26 -11.73 -2.38
N ALA A 42 3.25 -10.89 -2.15
CA ALA A 42 3.31 -9.89 -1.08
C ALA A 42 3.49 -10.55 0.28
N LEU A 43 2.71 -11.60 0.56
CA LEU A 43 2.80 -12.31 1.83
C LEU A 43 4.17 -12.97 2.02
N ALA A 44 4.73 -13.51 0.94
CA ALA A 44 6.08 -14.09 1.00
C ALA A 44 7.12 -13.03 1.36
N LEU A 45 7.03 -11.85 0.75
CA LEU A 45 7.95 -10.75 1.05
C LEU A 45 7.78 -10.25 2.49
N LEU A 46 6.55 -10.18 2.97
CA LEU A 46 6.28 -9.77 4.34
C LEU A 46 6.88 -10.73 5.37
N GLY A 47 6.97 -12.00 5.01
CA GLY A 47 7.60 -13.00 5.88
C GLY A 47 9.12 -12.89 5.92
N GLU A 48 9.74 -12.19 4.98
CA GLU A 48 11.20 -12.11 4.86
C GLU A 48 11.78 -10.74 5.13
N HIS A 49 10.99 -9.68 4.95
CA HIS A 49 11.47 -8.31 5.05
C HIS A 49 10.51 -7.45 5.87
N SER A 50 11.01 -6.32 6.36
CA SER A 50 10.21 -5.35 7.08
C SER A 50 9.87 -4.19 6.17
N TYR A 51 8.63 -3.71 6.27
CA TYR A 51 8.16 -2.57 5.48
C TYR A 51 7.50 -1.54 6.38
N ASP A 52 7.57 -0.30 5.94
CA ASP A 52 6.95 0.82 6.65
C ASP A 52 5.58 1.17 6.09
N VAL A 53 5.38 0.92 4.80
CA VAL A 53 4.11 1.19 4.11
C VAL A 53 3.89 0.11 3.07
N ILE A 54 2.62 -0.28 2.90
CA ILE A 54 2.22 -1.22 1.85
C ILE A 54 1.20 -0.50 0.97
N LEU A 55 1.53 -0.37 -0.32
CA LEU A 55 0.62 0.16 -1.32
C LEU A 55 0.05 -1.02 -2.09
N SER A 56 -1.24 -1.22 -2.03
CA SER A 56 -1.88 -2.37 -2.67
C SER A 56 -3.01 -1.95 -3.58
N ASN A 57 -3.02 -2.49 -4.78
CA ASN A 57 -4.18 -2.38 -5.64
C ASN A 57 -5.35 -3.09 -4.97
N LEU A 58 -6.51 -2.49 -5.02
CA LEU A 58 -7.71 -3.05 -4.41
C LEU A 58 -8.26 -4.22 -5.22
N ASN A 59 -8.24 -4.11 -6.54
CA ASN A 59 -8.80 -5.12 -7.44
C ASN A 59 -7.70 -5.90 -8.13
N MET A 60 -7.51 -7.16 -7.73
CA MET A 60 -6.52 -8.05 -8.32
C MET A 60 -7.14 -9.43 -8.48
N PRO A 61 -6.75 -10.19 -9.52
CA PRO A 61 -7.22 -11.57 -9.67
C PRO A 61 -6.75 -12.45 -8.51
N GLY A 62 -7.58 -13.40 -8.13
CA GLY A 62 -7.24 -14.31 -7.04
C GLY A 62 -7.42 -13.62 -5.70
N MET A 63 -6.32 -13.37 -5.01
CA MET A 63 -6.35 -12.65 -3.74
C MET A 63 -6.40 -11.16 -4.03
N ASP A 64 -7.54 -10.52 -3.78
CA ASP A 64 -7.67 -9.06 -4.01
C ASP A 64 -7.08 -8.27 -2.84
N GLY A 65 -7.14 -6.94 -2.95
CA GLY A 65 -6.56 -6.07 -1.93
C GLY A 65 -7.21 -6.20 -0.55
N GLU A 66 -8.52 -6.47 -0.51
CA GLU A 66 -9.22 -6.67 0.76
C GLU A 66 -8.80 -7.97 1.42
N ASP A 67 -8.66 -9.04 0.64
CA ASP A 67 -8.20 -10.33 1.16
C ASP A 67 -6.78 -10.19 1.71
N LEU A 68 -5.92 -9.50 0.97
CA LEU A 68 -4.56 -9.26 1.41
C LEU A 68 -4.54 -8.46 2.71
N TYR A 69 -5.36 -7.42 2.80
CA TYR A 69 -5.45 -6.61 4.02
C TYR A 69 -5.82 -7.47 5.23
N ARG A 70 -6.80 -8.35 5.09
CA ARG A 70 -7.22 -9.22 6.19
C ARG A 70 -6.09 -10.13 6.64
N ARG A 71 -5.31 -10.65 5.71
CA ARG A 71 -4.18 -11.50 6.04
C ARG A 71 -3.07 -10.71 6.73
N ILE A 72 -2.84 -9.48 6.29
CA ILE A 72 -1.87 -8.59 6.94
C ILE A 72 -2.32 -8.28 8.37
N GLU A 73 -3.60 -8.00 8.55
CA GLU A 73 -4.15 -7.70 9.86
C GLU A 73 -3.95 -8.86 10.84
N ARG A 74 -4.07 -10.09 10.36
CA ARG A 74 -3.88 -11.28 11.19
C ARG A 74 -2.42 -11.58 11.48
N GLY A 75 -1.57 -11.51 10.45
CA GLY A 75 -0.18 -11.92 10.55
C GLY A 75 0.77 -10.82 10.97
N TRP A 76 0.44 -9.60 10.64
CA TRP A 76 1.28 -8.42 10.92
C TRP A 76 0.38 -7.27 11.36
N PRO A 77 -0.28 -7.39 12.52
CA PRO A 77 -1.27 -6.38 12.94
C PRO A 77 -0.70 -4.97 13.04
N HIS A 78 0.57 -4.84 13.32
CA HIS A 78 1.23 -3.52 13.37
C HIS A 78 1.32 -2.86 12.00
N LEU A 79 1.19 -3.62 10.90
CA LEU A 79 1.25 -3.09 9.55
C LEU A 79 -0.13 -2.71 8.99
N ALA A 80 -1.21 -3.20 9.61
CA ALA A 80 -2.56 -2.89 9.12
C ALA A 80 -2.80 -1.37 9.01
N PRO A 81 -2.41 -0.54 9.98
CA PRO A 81 -2.58 0.91 9.85
C PRO A 81 -1.70 1.55 8.77
N ARG A 82 -0.78 0.79 8.21
CA ARG A 82 0.17 1.30 7.22
C ARG A 82 -0.11 0.83 5.80
N VAL A 83 -1.30 0.28 5.57
CA VAL A 83 -1.74 -0.13 4.25
C VAL A 83 -2.47 1.03 3.57
N VAL A 84 -2.13 1.28 2.31
CA VAL A 84 -2.81 2.26 1.46
C VAL A 84 -3.31 1.50 0.24
N PHE A 85 -4.59 1.64 -0.08
CA PHE A 85 -5.11 1.08 -1.32
C PHE A 85 -4.98 2.07 -2.45
N VAL A 86 -4.54 1.58 -3.61
CA VAL A 86 -4.43 2.38 -4.83
C VAL A 86 -5.38 1.72 -5.84
N THR A 87 -6.37 2.46 -6.31
CA THR A 87 -7.40 1.85 -7.16
C THR A 87 -8.00 2.84 -8.15
N ALA A 88 -8.46 2.32 -9.29
CA ALA A 88 -9.21 3.10 -10.26
C ALA A 88 -10.68 3.21 -9.88
N ALA A 89 -11.16 2.34 -9.00
CA ALA A 89 -12.57 2.29 -8.61
C ALA A 89 -12.73 2.72 -7.16
N ARG A 90 -13.86 3.34 -6.85
CA ARG A 90 -14.16 3.69 -5.47
C ARG A 90 -14.51 2.42 -4.70
N PRO A 91 -14.04 2.32 -3.44
CA PRO A 91 -14.43 1.19 -2.64
C PRO A 91 -15.92 1.21 -2.33
N ASN A 92 -16.45 0.04 -2.11
CA ASN A 92 -17.81 -0.19 -1.67
C ASN A 92 -18.04 0.54 -0.32
N PRO A 93 -19.22 1.13 -0.08
CA PRO A 93 -19.48 1.77 1.22
C PRO A 93 -19.29 0.87 2.44
N SER A 94 -19.50 -0.44 2.30
CA SER A 94 -19.28 -1.37 3.40
C SER A 94 -17.80 -1.65 3.67
N PHE A 95 -16.93 -1.20 2.83
CA PHE A 95 -15.49 -1.42 2.91
C PHE A 95 -14.92 -1.06 4.28
N ARG A 96 -15.23 0.16 4.76
CA ARG A 96 -14.72 0.63 6.05
C ARG A 96 -15.26 -0.16 7.23
N ALA A 97 -16.50 -0.59 7.13
CA ALA A 97 -17.11 -1.36 8.20
C ALA A 97 -16.46 -2.72 8.38
N GLN A 98 -15.91 -3.28 7.30
CA GLN A 98 -15.26 -4.58 7.35
C GLN A 98 -13.96 -4.58 8.15
N TYR A 99 -13.41 -3.40 8.41
CA TYR A 99 -12.10 -3.28 9.05
C TYR A 99 -12.18 -2.59 10.42
N GLY A 100 -13.22 -2.91 11.15
CA GLY A 100 -13.38 -2.44 12.53
C GLY A 100 -13.58 -0.94 12.66
N GLY A 101 -14.17 -0.32 11.66
CA GLY A 101 -14.41 1.12 11.67
C GLY A 101 -13.16 1.97 11.43
N ARG A 102 -12.00 1.34 11.28
CA ARG A 102 -10.77 2.07 11.01
C ARG A 102 -10.74 2.47 9.54
N PRO A 103 -10.56 3.76 9.23
CA PRO A 103 -10.45 4.18 7.84
C PRO A 103 -9.13 3.70 7.26
N VAL A 104 -9.21 3.00 6.12
CA VAL A 104 -8.04 2.60 5.37
C VAL A 104 -7.86 3.63 4.26
N PRO A 105 -6.69 4.27 4.16
CA PRO A 105 -6.47 5.27 3.11
C PRO A 105 -6.63 4.67 1.73
N VAL A 106 -7.31 5.40 0.85
CA VAL A 106 -7.51 4.99 -0.53
C VAL A 106 -7.07 6.13 -1.44
N LEU A 107 -6.17 5.80 -2.35
CA LEU A 107 -5.70 6.73 -3.36
C LEU A 107 -6.35 6.35 -4.69
N THR A 108 -7.26 7.17 -5.18
CA THR A 108 -8.02 6.90 -6.40
C THR A 108 -7.30 7.44 -7.62
N LYS A 109 -7.17 6.65 -8.66
CA LYS A 109 -6.58 7.08 -9.92
C LYS A 109 -7.57 7.97 -10.68
N PRO A 110 -7.09 9.01 -11.39
CA PRO A 110 -5.70 9.44 -11.46
C PRO A 110 -5.30 10.24 -10.23
N TYR A 111 -4.02 10.16 -9.87
CA TYR A 111 -3.47 10.94 -8.77
C TYR A 111 -2.13 11.54 -9.22
N THR A 112 -1.68 12.58 -8.50
CA THR A 112 -0.37 13.18 -8.78
C THR A 112 0.70 12.51 -7.91
N PRO A 113 1.97 12.58 -8.33
CA PRO A 113 3.06 12.11 -7.46
C PRO A 113 3.05 12.78 -6.09
N GLN A 114 2.72 14.07 -6.05
CA GLN A 114 2.63 14.80 -4.78
C GLN A 114 1.57 14.22 -3.86
N ARG A 115 0.41 13.84 -4.42
CA ARG A 115 -0.66 13.25 -3.62
C ARG A 115 -0.27 11.88 -3.09
N LEU A 116 0.39 11.08 -3.93
CA LEU A 116 0.90 9.77 -3.51
C LEU A 116 1.85 9.91 -2.32
N LEU A 117 2.82 10.81 -2.44
CA LEU A 117 3.81 11.01 -1.39
C LEU A 117 3.17 11.57 -0.12
N GLN A 118 2.17 12.45 -0.26
CA GLN A 118 1.45 12.99 0.89
C GLN A 118 0.72 11.90 1.67
N VAL A 119 0.05 11.01 0.97
CA VAL A 119 -0.68 9.91 1.62
C VAL A 119 0.30 9.00 2.37
N ILE A 120 1.44 8.71 1.77
CA ILE A 120 2.47 7.90 2.41
C ILE A 120 2.98 8.57 3.69
N ASP A 121 3.28 9.87 3.61
CA ASP A 121 3.74 10.62 4.79
C ASP A 121 2.70 10.62 5.90
N ASP A 122 1.44 10.80 5.55
CA ASP A 122 0.35 10.81 6.52
C ASP A 122 0.23 9.47 7.24
N VAL A 123 0.38 8.38 6.51
CA VAL A 123 0.28 7.03 7.06
C VAL A 123 1.44 6.76 8.01
N VAL A 124 2.64 7.15 7.63
CA VAL A 124 3.82 6.98 8.48
C VAL A 124 3.70 7.82 9.76
N ALA A 125 3.21 9.04 9.64
CA ALA A 125 3.06 9.93 10.78
C ALA A 125 2.01 9.45 11.79
N ARG A 126 1.00 8.71 11.35
CA ARG A 126 -0.05 8.21 12.22
C ARG A 126 0.44 7.26 13.31
N ASP A 127 1.55 6.63 13.07
CA ASP A 127 2.04 5.57 13.94
C ASP A 127 2.86 6.10 15.12
N VAL A 128 2.71 7.36 15.40
CA VAL A 128 3.45 7.99 16.50
C VAL A 128 2.66 7.97 17.81
#